data_d9d9e7ddfa7b3749f6747e2c617489de
#
_entry.id   d9d9e7ddfa7b3749f6747e2c617489de
#
_cell.length_a   1.000
_cell.length_b   1.000
_cell.length_c   1.000
_cell.angle_alpha   90.00
_cell.angle_beta   90.00
_cell.angle_gamma   90.00
#
_symmetry.space_group_name_H-M   'P 1'
#
loop_
_entity.id
_entity.type
_entity.pdbx_description
1 polymer ?
#
loop_
_entity_poly.entity_id
_entity_poly.type
_entity_poly.pdbx_seq_one_letter_code
_entity_poly.pdbx_strand_id
1 'polypeptide(L)'
;MIATLPKTYYNKNHEKQHSKEKLMKKIKKLTSLLFCCLFLYLLAFPGQVQAASLTPTAQDNLSVKLRRSSDLISISNGYMRVFRKTNSVGIEYYDNSLQITDKREIPMELPLWGGFYAGSDGYYLVEGQNNTAEDNSAEVIRVIRYDTNWNRSGAASITSNPDLFGGEVRYPFDYGCVEMTETNGTLYIVTGHEGYVDESVGQGHQGFLMIAVDQASM
;
A
#
# COMPACT_ATOMS: atom_id res chain seq x y z
N MET A 1 -74.63 -43.58 -3.93
CA MET A 1 -73.70 -44.60 -3.40
C MET A 1 -72.46 -43.89 -2.90
N ILE A 2 -72.33 -43.64 -1.60
CA ILE A 2 -71.17 -42.93 -0.97
C ILE A 2 -70.18 -44.01 -0.53
N ALA A 3 -69.05 -44.11 -1.19
CA ALA A 3 -68.02 -45.06 -0.80
C ALA A 3 -67.22 -44.50 0.37
N THR A 4 -67.34 -45.11 1.52
CA THR A 4 -66.55 -44.84 2.74
C THR A 4 -65.19 -45.52 2.59
N LEU A 5 -64.11 -44.75 2.55
CA LEU A 5 -62.78 -45.27 2.60
C LEU A 5 -62.49 -46.05 3.90
N PRO A 6 -61.69 -47.14 3.84
CA PRO A 6 -61.51 -48.01 5.03
C PRO A 6 -60.66 -47.25 6.08
N LYS A 7 -61.04 -47.34 7.36
CA LYS A 7 -60.39 -46.77 8.55
C LYS A 7 -58.88 -47.07 8.64
N THR A 8 -58.40 -48.13 8.02
CA THR A 8 -56.97 -48.53 7.94
C THR A 8 -56.13 -47.59 7.15
N TYR A 9 -56.69 -46.85 6.19
CA TYR A 9 -55.93 -45.88 5.36
C TYR A 9 -55.67 -44.58 6.11
N TYR A 10 -56.58 -44.20 6.98
CA TYR A 10 -56.48 -43.00 7.82
C TYR A 10 -55.40 -43.12 8.90
N ASN A 11 -55.27 -44.27 9.53
CA ASN A 11 -54.24 -44.51 10.56
C ASN A 11 -52.83 -44.56 10.02
N LYS A 12 -52.57 -45.15 8.83
CA LYS A 12 -51.24 -45.20 8.25
C LYS A 12 -50.68 -43.82 7.87
N ASN A 13 -51.55 -42.92 7.46
CA ASN A 13 -51.10 -41.55 7.09
C ASN A 13 -50.81 -40.72 8.37
N HIS A 14 -51.58 -40.88 9.45
CA HIS A 14 -51.33 -40.22 10.73
C HIS A 14 -50.00 -40.70 11.38
N GLU A 15 -49.68 -41.97 11.33
CA GLU A 15 -48.42 -42.51 11.84
C GLU A 15 -47.21 -42.03 11.02
N LYS A 16 -47.35 -41.98 9.68
CA LYS A 16 -46.30 -41.41 8.81
C LYS A 16 -46.06 -39.91 9.07
N GLN A 17 -47.12 -39.16 9.33
CA GLN A 17 -47.02 -37.74 9.58
C GLN A 17 -46.37 -37.47 10.93
N HIS A 18 -46.76 -38.22 11.98
CA HIS A 18 -46.17 -38.12 13.30
C HIS A 18 -44.69 -38.55 13.33
N SER A 19 -44.30 -39.56 12.54
CA SER A 19 -42.92 -39.99 12.36
C SER A 19 -42.08 -38.91 11.67
N LYS A 20 -42.61 -38.25 10.64
CA LYS A 20 -41.96 -37.12 9.94
C LYS A 20 -41.76 -35.92 10.87
N GLU A 21 -42.74 -35.58 11.68
CA GLU A 21 -42.62 -34.49 12.66
C GLU A 21 -41.56 -34.78 13.74
N LYS A 22 -41.52 -36.01 14.26
CA LYS A 22 -40.47 -36.43 15.20
C LYS A 22 -39.06 -36.37 14.57
N LEU A 23 -38.93 -36.77 13.31
CA LEU A 23 -37.67 -36.70 12.58
C LEU A 23 -37.26 -35.25 12.35
N MET A 24 -38.17 -34.39 11.92
CA MET A 24 -37.90 -32.95 11.74
C MET A 24 -37.49 -32.25 13.04
N LYS A 25 -38.13 -32.60 14.18
CA LYS A 25 -37.72 -32.06 15.49
C LYS A 25 -36.33 -32.53 15.89
N LYS A 26 -35.95 -33.78 15.59
CA LYS A 26 -34.58 -34.29 15.81
C LYS A 26 -33.56 -33.58 14.94
N ILE A 27 -33.86 -33.37 13.65
CA ILE A 27 -32.97 -32.65 12.71
C ILE A 27 -32.76 -31.21 13.17
N LYS A 28 -33.85 -30.48 13.50
CA LYS A 28 -33.73 -29.10 14.02
C LYS A 28 -32.89 -29.01 15.29
N LYS A 29 -33.03 -30.00 16.20
CA LYS A 29 -32.23 -30.05 17.42
C LYS A 29 -30.75 -30.32 17.14
N LEU A 30 -30.45 -31.18 16.16
CA LEU A 30 -29.10 -31.53 15.76
C LEU A 30 -28.40 -30.35 15.03
N THR A 31 -29.15 -29.67 14.13
CA THR A 31 -28.61 -28.47 13.43
C THR A 31 -28.36 -27.31 14.40
N SER A 32 -29.26 -27.10 15.41
CA SER A 32 -29.03 -26.09 16.43
C SER A 32 -27.80 -26.41 17.29
N LEU A 33 -27.63 -27.70 17.67
CA LEU A 33 -26.44 -28.12 18.43
C LEU A 33 -25.13 -27.94 17.63
N LEU A 34 -25.15 -28.30 16.35
CA LEU A 34 -24.01 -28.09 15.45
C LEU A 34 -23.66 -26.61 15.30
N PHE A 35 -24.67 -25.74 15.20
CA PHE A 35 -24.45 -24.29 15.09
C PHE A 35 -23.87 -23.71 16.39
N CYS A 36 -24.34 -24.17 17.55
CA CYS A 36 -23.79 -23.80 18.86
C CYS A 36 -22.35 -24.28 19.03
N CYS A 37 -22.03 -25.51 18.59
CA CYS A 37 -20.67 -26.04 18.65
C CYS A 37 -19.72 -25.26 17.72
N LEU A 38 -20.17 -24.89 16.50
CA LEU A 38 -19.39 -24.07 15.56
C LEU A 38 -19.14 -22.68 16.13
N PHE A 39 -20.15 -22.08 16.76
CA PHE A 39 -20.04 -20.77 17.38
C PHE A 39 -19.10 -20.78 18.58
N LEU A 40 -19.18 -21.81 19.43
CA LEU A 40 -18.26 -22.02 20.55
C LEU A 40 -16.83 -22.28 20.07
N TYR A 41 -16.66 -23.02 18.95
CA TYR A 41 -15.35 -23.23 18.34
C TYR A 41 -14.73 -21.92 17.84
N LEU A 42 -15.53 -21.05 17.20
CA LEU A 42 -15.08 -19.71 16.74
C LEU A 42 -14.76 -18.77 17.92
N LEU A 43 -15.41 -18.93 19.08
CA LEU A 43 -15.10 -18.16 20.27
C LEU A 43 -13.91 -18.72 21.06
N ALA A 44 -13.67 -20.03 20.98
CA ALA A 44 -12.56 -20.69 21.69
C ALA A 44 -11.20 -20.51 21.01
N PHE A 45 -11.21 -20.16 19.70
CA PHE A 45 -10.02 -19.77 18.95
C PHE A 45 -10.19 -18.33 18.41
N PRO A 46 -10.24 -17.31 19.28
CA PRO A 46 -9.94 -15.98 18.79
C PRO A 46 -8.54 -16.11 18.21
N GLY A 47 -8.43 -15.89 16.89
CA GLY A 47 -7.13 -15.80 16.26
C GLY A 47 -6.32 -14.78 17.06
N GLN A 48 -5.47 -15.25 17.94
CA GLN A 48 -4.56 -14.39 18.67
C GLN A 48 -3.59 -13.86 17.62
N VAL A 49 -3.86 -12.65 17.16
CA VAL A 49 -2.82 -11.86 16.50
C VAL A 49 -1.78 -11.67 17.59
N GLN A 50 -0.79 -12.55 17.59
CA GLN A 50 0.33 -12.44 18.52
C GLN A 50 1.03 -11.13 18.17
N ALA A 51 0.99 -10.18 19.09
CA ALA A 51 1.66 -8.91 18.88
C ALA A 51 3.14 -9.20 18.58
N ALA A 52 3.65 -8.60 17.50
CA ALA A 52 5.04 -8.74 17.14
C ALA A 52 5.92 -8.39 18.33
N SER A 53 6.97 -9.15 18.56
CA SER A 53 7.94 -8.89 19.62
C SER A 53 8.62 -7.52 19.48
N LEU A 54 8.62 -6.97 18.26
CA LEU A 54 9.05 -5.62 17.93
C LEU A 54 7.83 -4.81 17.49
N THR A 55 7.66 -3.63 18.05
CA THR A 55 6.61 -2.69 17.62
C THR A 55 7.04 -2.03 16.32
N PRO A 56 6.14 -1.96 15.31
CA PRO A 56 6.39 -1.16 14.12
C PRO A 56 6.75 0.27 14.50
N THR A 57 7.67 0.87 13.76
CA THR A 57 8.05 2.25 13.98
C THR A 57 6.86 3.16 13.65
N ALA A 58 6.46 4.00 14.60
CA ALA A 58 5.50 5.05 14.33
C ALA A 58 6.07 5.99 13.26
N GLN A 59 5.27 6.33 12.28
CA GLN A 59 5.65 7.33 11.29
C GLN A 59 5.62 8.71 11.93
N ASP A 60 6.61 9.54 11.63
CA ASP A 60 6.64 10.92 12.08
C ASP A 60 5.37 11.65 11.55
N ASN A 61 4.82 12.52 12.38
CA ASN A 61 3.61 13.27 12.07
C ASN A 61 3.96 14.40 11.08
N LEU A 62 4.17 14.00 9.83
CA LEU A 62 4.53 14.89 8.74
C LEU A 62 3.25 15.48 8.16
N SER A 63 3.23 16.79 8.04
CA SER A 63 2.11 17.60 7.51
C SER A 63 1.36 16.89 6.38
N VAL A 64 0.04 16.82 6.51
CA VAL A 64 -0.90 16.07 5.69
C VAL A 64 -1.12 16.74 4.33
N LYS A 65 -0.08 16.89 3.56
CA LYS A 65 -0.29 17.00 2.12
C LYS A 65 -0.34 15.57 1.59
N LEU A 66 -1.31 15.26 0.75
CA LEU A 66 -1.74 13.98 0.19
C LEU A 66 -0.62 13.09 -0.42
N ARG A 67 0.53 12.98 0.24
CA ARG A 67 1.69 12.23 -0.23
C ARG A 67 1.71 10.85 0.42
N ARG A 68 1.84 9.84 -0.41
CA ARG A 68 2.16 8.50 0.08
C ARG A 68 3.52 8.55 0.77
N SER A 69 3.52 8.32 2.05
CA SER A 69 4.72 8.39 2.89
C SER A 69 5.17 7.02 3.41
N SER A 70 4.48 5.96 3.00
CA SER A 70 4.78 4.58 3.35
C SER A 70 4.26 3.63 2.29
N ASP A 71 5.10 2.70 1.88
CA ASP A 71 4.79 1.63 0.93
C ASP A 71 5.03 0.29 1.60
N LEU A 72 4.14 -0.67 1.34
CA LEU A 72 4.28 -2.07 1.75
C LEU A 72 4.28 -2.93 0.49
N ILE A 73 5.35 -3.68 0.31
CA ILE A 73 5.49 -4.58 -0.84
C ILE A 73 5.69 -6.02 -0.37
N SER A 74 5.26 -6.96 -1.20
CA SER A 74 5.54 -8.38 -1.00
C SER A 74 6.98 -8.69 -1.43
N ILE A 75 7.67 -9.49 -0.62
CA ILE A 75 8.98 -10.04 -0.92
C ILE A 75 8.93 -11.57 -0.79
N SER A 76 9.99 -12.28 -1.17
CA SER A 76 9.99 -13.75 -1.22
C SER A 76 9.58 -14.42 0.10
N ASN A 77 9.92 -13.82 1.25
CA ASN A 77 9.71 -14.42 2.57
C ASN A 77 8.81 -13.54 3.48
N GLY A 78 7.90 -12.76 2.90
CA GLY A 78 7.00 -11.90 3.66
C GLY A 78 6.79 -10.54 3.02
N TYR A 79 7.01 -9.48 3.78
CA TYR A 79 6.74 -8.10 3.33
C TYR A 79 7.89 -7.18 3.72
N MET A 80 8.06 -6.13 2.93
CA MET A 80 8.95 -5.02 3.25
C MET A 80 8.14 -3.72 3.27
N ARG A 81 8.27 -2.94 4.34
CA ARG A 81 7.73 -1.60 4.47
C ARG A 81 8.84 -0.59 4.29
N VAL A 82 8.66 0.36 3.39
CA VAL A 82 9.54 1.51 3.19
C VAL A 82 8.76 2.76 3.52
N PHE A 83 9.28 3.62 4.38
CA PHE A 83 8.53 4.79 4.85
C PHE A 83 9.44 5.95 5.18
N ARG A 84 8.89 7.15 4.98
CA ARG A 84 9.56 8.39 5.34
C ARG A 84 9.62 8.57 6.85
N LYS A 85 10.77 9.01 7.33
CA LYS A 85 11.01 9.66 8.62
C LYS A 85 11.41 11.12 8.39
N THR A 86 11.72 11.88 9.42
CA THR A 86 12.03 13.33 9.27
C THR A 86 13.19 13.58 8.31
N ASN A 87 14.32 12.89 8.49
CA ASN A 87 15.53 13.08 7.66
C ASN A 87 16.10 11.75 7.15
N SER A 88 15.29 10.70 7.16
CA SER A 88 15.72 9.35 6.80
C SER A 88 14.57 8.54 6.23
N VAL A 89 14.90 7.40 5.69
CA VAL A 89 13.98 6.38 5.21
C VAL A 89 14.09 5.17 6.12
N GLY A 90 12.97 4.78 6.73
CA GLY A 90 12.86 3.55 7.50
C GLY A 90 12.51 2.38 6.58
N ILE A 91 13.14 1.24 6.82
CA ILE A 91 12.88 -0.01 6.11
C ILE A 91 12.63 -1.08 7.17
N GLU A 92 11.50 -1.73 7.11
CA GLU A 92 11.12 -2.81 8.01
C GLU A 92 10.77 -4.05 7.21
N TYR A 93 11.29 -5.20 7.64
CA TYR A 93 10.99 -6.50 7.05
C TYR A 93 10.08 -7.28 7.99
N TYR A 94 9.11 -7.96 7.39
CA TYR A 94 8.12 -8.76 8.09
C TYR A 94 8.08 -10.16 7.49
N ASP A 95 7.88 -11.16 8.33
CA ASP A 95 7.55 -12.50 7.87
C ASP A 95 6.08 -12.61 7.41
N ASN A 96 5.67 -13.81 6.95
CA ASN A 96 4.30 -14.06 6.51
C ASN A 96 3.26 -13.96 7.65
N SER A 97 3.69 -13.95 8.89
CA SER A 97 2.86 -13.74 10.09
C SER A 97 2.84 -12.29 10.54
N LEU A 98 3.40 -11.38 9.72
CA LEU A 98 3.55 -9.95 10.01
C LEU A 98 4.38 -9.66 11.27
N GLN A 99 5.30 -10.56 11.64
CA GLN A 99 6.28 -10.30 12.69
C GLN A 99 7.49 -9.59 12.07
N ILE A 100 8.00 -8.56 12.73
CA ILE A 100 9.19 -7.84 12.28
C ILE A 100 10.41 -8.76 12.43
N THR A 101 11.16 -8.93 11.34
CA THR A 101 12.36 -9.74 11.29
C THR A 101 13.64 -8.91 11.19
N ASP A 102 13.58 -7.74 10.57
CA ASP A 102 14.73 -6.82 10.45
C ASP A 102 14.26 -5.37 10.31
N LYS A 103 15.14 -4.43 10.70
CA LYS A 103 14.94 -2.99 10.52
C LYS A 103 16.23 -2.33 10.03
N ARG A 104 16.06 -1.40 9.11
CA ARG A 104 17.15 -0.55 8.61
C ARG A 104 16.69 0.90 8.53
N GLU A 105 17.66 1.78 8.49
CA GLU A 105 17.43 3.20 8.27
C GLU A 105 18.56 3.74 7.41
N ILE A 106 18.20 4.50 6.36
CA ILE A 106 19.14 5.18 5.48
C ILE A 106 18.85 6.68 5.50
N PRO A 107 19.88 7.54 5.43
CA PRO A 107 19.66 8.99 5.40
C PRO A 107 19.01 9.39 4.08
N MET A 108 18.16 10.42 4.11
CA MET A 108 17.73 11.11 2.91
C MET A 108 18.86 11.99 2.38
N GLU A 109 19.03 12.03 1.06
CA GLU A 109 20.03 12.88 0.39
C GLU A 109 19.48 14.29 0.12
N LEU A 110 18.15 14.41 -0.13
CA LEU A 110 17.43 15.67 -0.24
C LEU A 110 16.25 15.73 0.73
N PRO A 111 15.83 16.92 1.19
CA PRO A 111 14.92 17.06 2.34
C PRO A 111 13.47 16.66 2.06
N LEU A 112 13.04 16.58 0.80
CA LEU A 112 11.66 16.27 0.45
C LEU A 112 11.54 14.83 -0.03
N TRP A 113 10.57 14.13 0.55
CA TRP A 113 10.19 12.80 0.11
C TRP A 113 9.27 12.88 -1.11
N GLY A 114 9.65 12.28 -2.21
CA GLY A 114 8.81 12.05 -3.37
C GLY A 114 8.10 10.69 -3.31
N GLY A 115 8.86 9.60 -3.21
CA GLY A 115 8.29 8.27 -3.18
C GLY A 115 9.31 7.15 -3.26
N PHE A 116 8.79 5.93 -3.21
CA PHE A 116 9.53 4.67 -3.31
C PHE A 116 8.97 3.80 -4.43
N TYR A 117 9.85 3.10 -5.13
CA TYR A 117 9.49 2.10 -6.14
C TYR A 117 10.40 0.89 -6.04
N ALA A 118 9.80 -0.31 -6.04
CA ALA A 118 10.53 -1.57 -6.15
C ALA A 118 10.56 -1.98 -7.63
N GLY A 119 11.69 -1.72 -8.27
CA GLY A 119 11.93 -2.06 -9.66
C GLY A 119 12.45 -3.49 -9.84
N SER A 120 12.60 -3.90 -11.10
CA SER A 120 13.10 -5.21 -11.47
C SER A 120 14.58 -5.42 -11.15
N ASP A 121 15.36 -4.33 -11.09
CA ASP A 121 16.81 -4.31 -10.89
C ASP A 121 17.24 -3.71 -9.53
N GLY A 122 16.30 -3.31 -8.69
CA GLY A 122 16.60 -2.72 -7.39
C GLY A 122 15.49 -1.84 -6.86
N TYR A 123 15.83 -1.01 -5.89
CA TYR A 123 14.91 -0.08 -5.23
C TYR A 123 15.22 1.35 -5.66
N TYR A 124 14.18 2.14 -5.84
CA TYR A 124 14.28 3.54 -6.22
C TYR A 124 13.64 4.43 -5.17
N LEU A 125 14.38 5.46 -4.75
CA LEU A 125 13.86 6.57 -3.96
C LEU A 125 13.85 7.82 -4.83
N VAL A 126 12.77 8.57 -4.76
CA VAL A 126 12.67 9.90 -5.36
C VAL A 126 12.65 10.92 -4.23
N GLU A 127 13.61 11.81 -4.23
CA GLU A 127 13.76 12.86 -3.25
C GLU A 127 13.84 14.21 -3.94
N GLY A 128 13.61 15.29 -3.23
CA GLY A 128 13.66 16.62 -3.81
C GLY A 128 14.01 17.71 -2.82
N GLN A 129 14.14 18.91 -3.35
CA GLN A 129 14.30 20.12 -2.56
C GLN A 129 13.64 21.33 -3.21
N ASN A 130 13.25 22.29 -2.38
CA ASN A 130 12.66 23.53 -2.85
C ASN A 130 13.72 24.40 -3.53
N ASN A 131 13.30 25.07 -4.59
CA ASN A 131 14.08 26.03 -5.35
C ASN A 131 13.44 27.42 -5.27
N THR A 132 13.41 27.99 -4.09
CA THR A 132 12.77 29.31 -3.84
C THR A 132 13.53 30.46 -4.49
N ALA A 133 14.79 30.24 -4.89
CA ALA A 133 15.59 31.20 -5.62
C ALA A 133 15.31 31.21 -7.14
N GLU A 134 14.51 30.24 -7.61
CA GLU A 134 14.15 30.07 -9.03
C GLU A 134 15.40 29.95 -9.94
N ASP A 135 16.42 29.23 -9.43
CA ASP A 135 17.68 28.96 -10.13
C ASP A 135 17.52 27.75 -11.06
N ASN A 136 17.68 27.97 -12.36
CA ASN A 136 17.57 26.93 -13.39
C ASN A 136 18.60 25.81 -13.24
N SER A 137 19.73 26.08 -12.59
CA SER A 137 20.81 25.10 -12.36
C SER A 137 20.59 24.29 -11.07
N ALA A 138 19.64 24.68 -10.22
CA ALA A 138 19.40 23.99 -8.97
C ALA A 138 18.88 22.56 -9.20
N GLU A 139 19.48 21.59 -8.56
CA GLU A 139 18.92 20.25 -8.49
C GLU A 139 17.63 20.31 -7.66
N VAL A 140 16.52 19.87 -8.24
CA VAL A 140 15.20 19.93 -7.59
C VAL A 140 14.64 18.56 -7.30
N ILE A 141 15.02 17.55 -8.07
CA ILE A 141 14.62 16.14 -7.86
C ILE A 141 15.86 15.27 -8.05
N ARG A 142 15.99 14.27 -7.18
CA ARG A 142 16.99 13.21 -7.29
C ARG A 142 16.30 11.86 -7.29
N VAL A 143 16.63 11.03 -8.26
CA VAL A 143 16.24 9.62 -8.31
C VAL A 143 17.46 8.81 -7.89
N ILE A 144 17.35 8.05 -6.81
CA ILE A 144 18.44 7.28 -6.24
C ILE A 144 18.12 5.81 -6.40
N ARG A 145 19.05 5.03 -6.95
CA ARG A 145 18.95 3.59 -7.06
C ARG A 145 19.76 2.89 -5.96
N TYR A 146 19.15 1.88 -5.38
CA TYR A 146 19.76 0.96 -4.44
C TYR A 146 19.65 -0.48 -4.96
N ASP A 147 20.62 -1.31 -4.65
CA ASP A 147 20.49 -2.75 -4.83
C ASP A 147 19.49 -3.35 -3.81
N THR A 148 19.20 -4.64 -3.93
CA THR A 148 18.28 -5.34 -3.01
C THR A 148 18.79 -5.44 -1.57
N ASN A 149 20.05 -5.10 -1.32
CA ASN A 149 20.66 -4.99 0.01
C ASN A 149 20.69 -3.55 0.54
N TRP A 150 20.09 -2.61 -0.18
CA TRP A 150 20.09 -1.19 0.13
C TRP A 150 21.48 -0.53 0.05
N ASN A 151 22.40 -1.07 -0.75
CA ASN A 151 23.60 -0.36 -1.12
C ASN A 151 23.26 0.60 -2.27
N ARG A 152 23.65 1.87 -2.13
CA ARG A 152 23.47 2.87 -3.18
C ARG A 152 24.26 2.46 -4.43
N SER A 153 23.58 2.33 -5.55
CA SER A 153 24.17 1.87 -6.82
C SER A 153 24.19 2.93 -7.91
N GLY A 154 23.38 3.99 -7.80
CA GLY A 154 23.36 5.07 -8.77
C GLY A 154 22.45 6.21 -8.37
N ALA A 155 22.46 7.28 -9.16
CA ALA A 155 21.49 8.36 -9.05
C ALA A 155 21.40 9.18 -10.34
N ALA A 156 20.21 9.73 -10.60
CA ALA A 156 19.97 10.75 -11.62
C ALA A 156 19.54 12.05 -10.94
N SER A 157 20.20 13.15 -11.33
CA SER A 157 19.89 14.50 -10.85
C SER A 157 19.06 15.24 -11.90
N ILE A 158 17.94 15.81 -11.47
CA ILE A 158 17.06 16.60 -12.31
C ILE A 158 17.13 18.05 -11.84
N THR A 159 17.59 18.93 -12.69
CA THR A 159 17.67 20.37 -12.42
C THR A 159 16.39 21.06 -12.85
N SER A 160 16.14 22.24 -12.26
CA SER A 160 15.09 23.13 -12.70
C SER A 160 15.52 23.80 -14.02
N ASN A 161 15.05 23.26 -15.14
CA ASN A 161 15.43 23.74 -16.46
C ASN A 161 14.20 24.26 -17.22
N PRO A 162 14.12 25.55 -17.54
CA PRO A 162 12.99 26.13 -18.25
C PRO A 162 12.86 25.65 -19.70
N ASP A 163 13.96 25.12 -20.30
CA ASP A 163 13.91 24.57 -21.65
C ASP A 163 13.20 23.22 -21.75
N LEU A 164 12.96 22.59 -20.60
CA LEU A 164 12.14 21.39 -20.53
C LEU A 164 10.68 21.81 -20.32
N PHE A 165 9.76 21.29 -21.13
CA PHE A 165 8.34 21.56 -20.98
C PHE A 165 7.88 21.26 -19.55
N GLY A 166 7.44 22.30 -18.82
CA GLY A 166 7.08 22.20 -17.42
C GLY A 166 8.25 21.99 -16.46
N GLY A 167 9.49 22.27 -16.91
CA GLY A 167 10.70 22.01 -16.12
C GLY A 167 11.06 23.03 -15.06
N GLU A 168 10.41 24.20 -15.07
CA GLU A 168 10.60 25.25 -14.07
C GLU A 168 9.99 24.81 -12.74
N VAL A 169 10.81 24.31 -11.84
CA VAL A 169 10.37 23.75 -10.56
C VAL A 169 10.82 24.65 -9.42
N ARG A 170 9.84 25.19 -8.69
CA ARG A 170 10.04 25.90 -7.43
C ARG A 170 9.78 24.99 -6.24
N TYR A 171 8.66 24.25 -6.26
CA TYR A 171 8.31 23.29 -5.23
C TYR A 171 8.00 21.93 -5.87
N PRO A 172 8.93 20.96 -5.81
CA PRO A 172 8.67 19.61 -6.30
C PRO A 172 7.66 18.89 -5.39
N PHE A 173 6.91 17.97 -5.98
CA PHE A 173 5.91 17.14 -5.30
C PHE A 173 4.76 17.94 -4.68
N ASP A 174 4.50 19.16 -5.17
CA ASP A 174 3.41 19.96 -4.66
C ASP A 174 2.07 19.44 -5.19
N TYR A 175 1.07 19.37 -4.31
CA TYR A 175 -0.31 18.89 -4.59
C TYR A 175 -0.41 17.52 -5.29
N GLY A 176 0.60 16.65 -5.18
CA GLY A 176 0.56 15.35 -5.84
C GLY A 176 1.35 14.26 -5.15
N CYS A 177 1.01 13.02 -5.51
CA CYS A 177 1.84 11.86 -5.25
C CYS A 177 2.84 11.70 -6.39
N VAL A 178 3.98 11.10 -6.08
CA VAL A 178 4.88 10.57 -7.10
C VAL A 178 4.38 9.18 -7.47
N GLU A 179 4.08 8.98 -8.76
CA GLU A 179 3.77 7.66 -9.30
C GLU A 179 4.91 7.21 -10.20
N MET A 180 5.25 5.93 -10.09
CA MET A 180 6.38 5.35 -10.81
C MET A 180 6.00 4.05 -11.47
N THR A 181 6.59 3.83 -12.63
CA THR A 181 6.52 2.56 -13.37
C THR A 181 7.77 2.38 -14.20
N GLU A 182 8.08 1.16 -14.59
CA GLU A 182 9.23 0.89 -15.45
C GLU A 182 8.82 0.07 -16.67
N THR A 183 9.48 0.31 -17.77
CA THR A 183 9.40 -0.51 -18.98
C THR A 183 10.66 -0.36 -19.83
N ASN A 184 11.13 -1.48 -20.38
CA ASN A 184 12.28 -1.52 -21.30
C ASN A 184 13.53 -0.81 -20.77
N GLY A 185 13.85 -0.96 -19.47
CA GLY A 185 15.04 -0.35 -18.87
C GLY A 185 14.91 1.15 -18.59
N THR A 186 13.70 1.69 -18.66
CA THR A 186 13.42 3.09 -18.34
C THR A 186 12.46 3.16 -17.15
N LEU A 187 12.82 3.91 -16.12
CA LEU A 187 11.94 4.29 -15.02
C LEU A 187 11.21 5.59 -15.39
N TYR A 188 9.89 5.54 -15.41
CA TYR A 188 9.02 6.70 -15.62
C TYR A 188 8.49 7.17 -14.29
N ILE A 189 8.54 8.48 -14.06
CA ILE A 189 8.11 9.14 -12.84
C ILE A 189 7.15 10.26 -13.23
N VAL A 190 5.96 10.28 -12.65
CA VAL A 190 5.00 11.38 -12.81
C VAL A 190 4.77 12.01 -11.45
N THR A 191 4.85 13.33 -11.38
CA THR A 191 4.63 14.09 -10.16
C THR A 191 4.05 15.46 -10.42
N GLY A 192 3.30 16.00 -9.44
CA GLY A 192 2.93 17.40 -9.42
C GLY A 192 4.11 18.27 -8.99
N HIS A 193 4.11 19.52 -9.41
CA HIS A 193 5.04 20.54 -8.95
C HIS A 193 4.39 21.93 -9.01
N GLU A 194 4.96 22.88 -8.28
CA GLU A 194 4.72 24.30 -8.51
C GLU A 194 5.88 24.88 -9.30
N GLY A 195 5.57 25.58 -10.39
CA GLY A 195 6.53 26.31 -11.23
C GLY A 195 7.00 27.62 -10.60
N TYR A 196 7.79 28.37 -11.36
CA TYR A 196 8.21 29.70 -10.95
C TYR A 196 7.04 30.66 -10.82
N VAL A 197 7.25 31.74 -10.07
CA VAL A 197 6.23 32.78 -9.92
C VAL A 197 6.07 33.54 -11.23
N ASP A 198 4.86 33.58 -11.74
CA ASP A 198 4.48 34.50 -12.79
C ASP A 198 4.34 35.91 -12.17
N GLU A 199 5.27 36.81 -12.51
CA GLU A 199 5.31 38.18 -11.97
C GLU A 199 4.03 38.99 -12.27
N SER A 200 3.31 38.64 -13.34
CA SER A 200 2.09 39.33 -13.74
C SER A 200 0.91 39.09 -12.79
N VAL A 201 0.91 37.91 -12.14
CA VAL A 201 -0.16 37.49 -11.20
C VAL A 201 0.35 37.25 -9.78
N GLY A 202 1.67 37.22 -9.57
CA GLY A 202 2.30 37.05 -8.28
C GLY A 202 2.11 35.62 -7.71
N GLN A 203 1.87 34.63 -8.55
CA GLN A 203 1.59 33.25 -8.15
C GLN A 203 2.38 32.25 -8.99
N GLY A 204 2.80 31.16 -8.39
CA GLY A 204 3.29 29.99 -9.10
C GLY A 204 2.12 29.17 -9.67
N HIS A 205 2.37 28.50 -10.77
CA HIS A 205 1.39 27.60 -11.40
C HIS A 205 1.72 26.15 -11.08
N GLN A 206 0.71 25.36 -10.72
CA GLN A 206 0.84 23.92 -10.58
C GLN A 206 0.86 23.26 -11.96
N GLY A 207 1.75 22.30 -12.11
CA GLY A 207 1.88 21.49 -13.31
C GLY A 207 2.23 20.03 -12.98
N PHE A 208 2.38 19.23 -14.02
CA PHE A 208 2.83 17.86 -13.91
C PHE A 208 4.16 17.70 -14.65
N LEU A 209 5.11 17.03 -13.99
CA LEU A 209 6.35 16.57 -14.60
C LEU A 209 6.21 15.09 -14.94
N MET A 210 6.69 14.73 -16.14
CA MET A 210 6.99 13.35 -16.50
C MET A 210 8.50 13.24 -16.72
N ILE A 211 9.14 12.42 -15.91
CA ILE A 211 10.59 12.21 -15.94
C ILE A 211 10.81 10.78 -16.41
N ALA A 212 11.70 10.60 -17.39
CA ALA A 212 12.16 9.30 -17.85
C ALA A 212 13.65 9.15 -17.51
N VAL A 213 13.98 8.13 -16.75
CA VAL A 213 15.34 7.83 -16.32
C VAL A 213 15.78 6.51 -16.94
N ASP A 214 16.85 6.53 -17.71
CA ASP A 214 17.49 5.32 -18.19
C ASP A 214 18.20 4.62 -17.03
N GLN A 215 17.70 3.42 -16.65
CA GLN A 215 18.19 2.65 -15.52
C GLN A 215 19.65 2.18 -15.71
N ALA A 216 20.10 2.00 -16.96
CA ALA A 216 21.44 1.54 -17.23
C ALA A 216 22.50 2.65 -17.07
N SER A 217 22.10 3.92 -17.17
CA SER A 217 23.00 5.07 -17.08
C SER A 217 23.08 5.70 -15.68
N MET A 218 22.38 5.15 -14.70
CA MET A 218 22.36 5.64 -13.31
C MET A 218 23.59 5.21 -12.52
#